data_29f01ca96b0e0778aaeff22b62df04d6
#
_entry.id   29f01ca96b0e0778aaeff22b62df04d6
#
_cell.length_a   1.000
_cell.length_b   1.000
_cell.length_c   1.000
_cell.angle_alpha   90.00
_cell.angle_beta   90.00
_cell.angle_gamma   90.00
#
_symmetry.space_group_name_H-M   'P 1'
#
loop_
_entity.id
_entity.type
_entity.pdbx_description
1 polymer ?
#
loop_
_entity_poly.entity_id
_entity_poly.type
_entity_poly.pdbx_seq_one_letter_code
_entity_poly.pdbx_strand_id
1 'polypeptide(L)'
;MQLLPTLEWKWDHVTMDFVVGLPRTASGKDAIWVIVDRLTKTTHFIHIRTSFSLDRLARLYVNEIVSKHGVPASIISDRDPRFTSQFWAKLQGALGT
;
A
#
# COMPACT_ATOMS: atom_id res chain seq x y z
N MET A 1 8.51 -9.16 33.52
CA MET A 1 7.58 -9.07 32.46
C MET A 1 8.08 -8.16 31.36
N GLN A 2 7.85 -8.55 30.23
CA GLN A 2 8.31 -7.79 29.10
C GLN A 2 7.32 -6.72 28.73
N LEU A 3 7.71 -5.54 28.87
CA LEU A 3 6.98 -4.49 28.28
C LEU A 3 7.40 -4.35 26.86
N LEU A 4 6.50 -4.03 26.05
CA LEU A 4 6.77 -3.89 24.65
C LEU A 4 6.42 -2.50 24.23
N PRO A 5 7.14 -1.52 24.74
CA PRO A 5 6.81 -0.14 24.41
C PRO A 5 6.96 0.12 22.91
N THR A 6 7.70 -0.75 22.25
CA THR A 6 7.89 -0.61 20.83
C THR A 6 7.09 -1.63 20.07
N LEU A 7 5.98 -2.08 20.61
CA LEU A 7 5.10 -2.98 19.91
C LEU A 7 4.79 -2.44 18.54
N GLU A 8 5.02 -3.27 17.55
CA GLU A 8 4.62 -2.94 16.21
C GLU A 8 3.27 -3.56 15.95
N TRP A 9 2.40 -2.78 15.36
CA TRP A 9 1.09 -3.25 14.99
C TRP A 9 1.13 -3.77 13.57
N LYS A 10 0.24 -4.68 13.25
CA LYS A 10 0.05 -5.11 11.89
C LYS A 10 -0.18 -3.90 11.00
N TRP A 11 0.45 -3.93 9.84
CA TRP A 11 0.31 -2.89 8.82
C TRP A 11 0.93 -1.55 9.19
N ASP A 12 1.71 -1.50 10.27
CA ASP A 12 2.51 -0.31 10.57
C ASP A 12 3.65 -0.14 9.59
N HIS A 13 4.30 -1.25 9.23
CA HIS A 13 5.43 -1.22 8.29
C HIS A 13 5.08 -2.15 7.14
N VAL A 14 4.94 -1.58 5.97
CA VAL A 14 4.51 -2.33 4.79
C VAL A 14 5.51 -2.19 3.67
N THR A 15 5.59 -3.23 2.84
CA THR A 15 6.31 -3.17 1.58
C THR A 15 5.30 -3.22 0.45
N MET A 16 5.64 -2.59 -0.66
CA MET A 16 4.78 -2.54 -1.83
C MET A 16 5.55 -2.96 -3.05
N ASP A 17 4.86 -3.64 -3.95
CA ASP A 17 5.40 -4.00 -5.23
C ASP A 17 4.27 -4.05 -6.24
N PHE A 18 4.61 -4.02 -7.51
CA PHE A 18 3.64 -4.06 -8.59
C PHE A 18 4.03 -5.15 -9.57
N VAL A 19 3.08 -6.01 -9.88
CA VAL A 19 3.23 -6.99 -10.94
C VAL A 19 2.48 -6.46 -12.14
N VAL A 20 3.19 -6.16 -13.21
CA VAL A 20 2.61 -5.53 -14.39
C VAL A 20 2.73 -6.47 -15.59
N GLY A 21 2.14 -6.07 -16.71
CA GLY A 21 2.22 -6.87 -17.91
C GLY A 21 1.30 -8.08 -17.90
N LEU A 22 0.29 -8.08 -17.03
CA LEU A 22 -0.66 -9.17 -16.96
C LEU A 22 -1.74 -9.00 -18.02
N PRO A 23 -2.35 -10.10 -18.48
CA PRO A 23 -3.52 -9.99 -19.34
C PRO A 23 -4.61 -9.19 -18.64
N ARG A 24 -5.31 -8.37 -19.39
CA ARG A 24 -6.40 -7.57 -18.83
C ARG A 24 -7.53 -8.45 -18.36
N THR A 25 -8.07 -8.12 -17.20
CA THR A 25 -9.28 -8.75 -16.72
C THR A 25 -10.49 -8.16 -17.46
N ALA A 26 -11.66 -8.72 -17.21
CA ALA A 26 -12.89 -8.20 -17.78
C ALA A 26 -13.14 -6.74 -17.41
N SER A 27 -12.65 -6.31 -16.25
CA SER A 27 -12.77 -4.92 -15.82
C SER A 27 -11.64 -4.03 -16.33
N GLY A 28 -10.77 -4.56 -17.19
CA GLY A 28 -9.70 -3.79 -17.79
C GLY A 28 -8.46 -3.61 -16.92
N LYS A 29 -8.35 -4.35 -15.83
CA LYS A 29 -7.19 -4.25 -14.96
C LYS A 29 -6.08 -5.15 -15.47
N ASP A 30 -4.87 -4.63 -15.46
CA ASP A 30 -3.72 -5.30 -16.06
C ASP A 30 -2.52 -5.39 -15.13
N ALA A 31 -2.71 -5.08 -13.86
CA ALA A 31 -1.63 -5.14 -12.89
C ALA A 31 -2.17 -5.54 -11.52
N ILE A 32 -1.27 -6.00 -10.68
CA ILE A 32 -1.59 -6.33 -9.30
C ILE A 32 -0.67 -5.55 -8.39
N TRP A 33 -1.26 -4.85 -7.43
CA TRP A 33 -0.52 -4.14 -6.40
C TRP A 33 -0.42 -5.07 -5.20
N VAL A 34 0.80 -5.40 -4.83
CA VAL A 34 1.08 -6.34 -3.74
C VAL A 34 1.55 -5.54 -2.55
N ILE A 35 0.83 -5.66 -1.45
CA ILE A 35 1.15 -4.95 -0.22
C ILE A 35 1.37 -6.00 0.85
N VAL A 36 2.53 -5.98 1.50
CA VAL A 36 2.90 -6.98 2.49
C VAL A 36 3.14 -6.32 3.83
N ASP A 37 2.47 -6.83 4.85
CA ASP A 37 2.75 -6.44 6.22
C ASP A 37 4.08 -7.07 6.64
N ARG A 38 5.03 -6.24 7.06
CA ARG A 38 6.37 -6.71 7.39
C ARG A 38 6.40 -7.53 8.67
N LEU A 39 5.47 -7.29 9.57
CA LEU A 39 5.45 -7.99 10.83
C LEU A 39 4.99 -9.44 10.68
N THR A 40 3.87 -9.65 10.02
CA THR A 40 3.26 -10.98 9.91
C THR A 40 3.44 -11.62 8.56
N LYS A 41 3.97 -10.87 7.58
CA LYS A 41 4.11 -11.32 6.20
C LYS A 41 2.78 -11.56 5.51
N THR A 42 1.70 -11.08 6.09
CA THR A 42 0.39 -11.14 5.44
C THR A 42 0.41 -10.30 4.18
N THR A 43 -0.13 -10.82 3.12
CA THR A 43 -0.10 -10.16 1.81
C THR A 43 -1.51 -9.77 1.40
N HIS A 44 -1.63 -8.58 0.86
CA HIS A 44 -2.89 -8.08 0.32
C HIS A 44 -2.68 -7.74 -1.14
N PHE A 45 -3.58 -8.22 -2.01
CA PHE A 45 -3.49 -8.00 -3.44
C PHE A 45 -4.62 -7.11 -3.88
N ILE A 46 -4.30 -6.08 -4.66
CA ILE A 46 -5.30 -5.19 -5.23
C ILE A 46 -5.11 -5.15 -6.74
N HIS A 47 -6.14 -5.51 -7.48
CA HIS A 47 -6.10 -5.42 -8.93
C HIS A 47 -6.24 -3.96 -9.34
N ILE A 48 -5.33 -3.52 -10.20
CA ILE A 48 -5.31 -2.12 -10.64
C ILE A 48 -5.01 -2.05 -12.14
N ARG A 49 -5.11 -0.84 -12.67
CA ARG A 49 -4.63 -0.54 -14.01
C ARG A 49 -3.32 0.21 -13.88
N THR A 50 -2.40 -0.04 -14.79
CA THR A 50 -1.13 0.69 -14.79
C THR A 50 -1.35 2.19 -15.02
N SER A 51 -2.50 2.56 -15.56
CA SER A 51 -2.85 3.96 -15.78
C SER A 51 -3.42 4.67 -14.56
N PHE A 52 -3.63 3.98 -13.45
CA PHE A 52 -4.15 4.62 -12.25
C PHE A 52 -3.17 5.68 -11.76
N SER A 53 -3.71 6.83 -11.37
CA SER A 53 -2.91 7.91 -10.80
C SER A 53 -2.51 7.57 -9.37
N LEU A 54 -1.52 8.30 -8.86
CA LEU A 54 -1.13 8.14 -7.45
C LEU A 54 -2.28 8.51 -6.53
N ASP A 55 -3.07 9.51 -6.88
CA ASP A 55 -4.24 9.86 -6.09
C ASP A 55 -5.19 8.69 -5.95
N ARG A 56 -5.41 7.99 -7.05
CA ARG A 56 -6.30 6.84 -7.04
C ARG A 56 -5.72 5.71 -6.23
N LEU A 57 -4.42 5.45 -6.36
CA LEU A 57 -3.76 4.41 -5.59
C LEU A 57 -3.83 4.72 -4.09
N ALA A 58 -3.63 5.98 -3.72
CA ALA A 58 -3.73 6.38 -2.32
C ALA A 58 -5.14 6.14 -1.77
N ARG A 59 -6.15 6.48 -2.54
CA ARG A 59 -7.53 6.24 -2.11
C ARG A 59 -7.84 4.75 -1.98
N LEU A 60 -7.34 3.95 -2.90
CA LEU A 60 -7.49 2.51 -2.80
C LEU A 60 -6.83 1.98 -1.54
N TYR A 61 -5.64 2.46 -1.23
CA TYR A 61 -4.95 2.05 -0.03
C TYR A 61 -5.76 2.40 1.22
N VAL A 62 -6.30 3.61 1.27
CA VAL A 62 -7.14 4.02 2.40
C VAL A 62 -8.33 3.08 2.53
N ASN A 63 -9.01 2.81 1.43
CA ASN A 63 -10.21 1.99 1.47
C ASN A 63 -9.93 0.53 1.83
N GLU A 64 -8.81 -0.01 1.36
CA GLU A 64 -8.53 -1.43 1.51
C GLU A 64 -7.70 -1.75 2.75
N ILE A 65 -6.82 -0.87 3.15
CA ILE A 65 -5.87 -1.15 4.22
C ILE A 65 -6.12 -0.25 5.42
N VAL A 66 -6.13 1.05 5.22
CA VAL A 66 -6.22 1.99 6.34
C VAL A 66 -7.53 1.83 7.08
N SER A 67 -8.62 1.58 6.37
CA SER A 67 -9.93 1.42 6.99
C SER A 67 -9.98 0.22 7.93
N LYS A 68 -9.11 -0.76 7.72
CA LYS A 68 -9.10 -1.98 8.53
C LYS A 68 -7.96 -2.00 9.52
N HIS A 69 -6.84 -1.39 9.19
CA HIS A 69 -5.59 -1.57 9.93
C HIS A 69 -4.93 -0.27 10.37
N GLY A 70 -5.45 0.86 9.92
CA GLY A 70 -4.88 2.15 10.29
C GLY A 70 -3.79 2.63 9.34
N VAL A 71 -3.24 3.79 9.66
CA VAL A 71 -2.24 4.44 8.83
C VAL A 71 -0.87 3.80 9.09
N PRO A 72 -0.12 3.45 8.03
CA PRO A 72 1.19 2.85 8.26
C PRO A 72 2.19 3.87 8.78
N ALA A 73 3.16 3.38 9.55
CA ALA A 73 4.26 4.22 10.02
C ALA A 73 5.35 4.34 8.95
N SER A 74 5.53 3.31 8.13
CA SER A 74 6.52 3.36 7.06
C SER A 74 6.07 2.53 5.87
N ILE A 75 6.51 2.94 4.71
CA ILE A 75 6.24 2.25 3.46
C ILE A 75 7.55 2.10 2.72
N ILE A 76 7.88 0.89 2.30
CA ILE A 76 9.09 0.59 1.54
C ILE A 76 8.66 0.00 0.20
N SER A 77 9.30 0.44 -0.86
CA SER A 77 9.03 -0.07 -2.20
C SER A 77 10.35 -0.27 -2.91
N ASP A 78 10.43 -1.31 -3.72
CA ASP A 78 11.60 -1.56 -4.55
C ASP A 78 11.68 -0.58 -5.72
N ARG A 79 10.63 0.19 -5.90
CA ARG A 79 10.60 1.17 -6.97
C ARG A 79 11.40 2.39 -6.60
N ASP A 80 11.46 3.31 -7.55
CA ASP A 80 12.11 4.61 -7.38
C ASP A 80 11.70 5.23 -6.05
N PRO A 81 12.65 5.70 -5.24
CA PRO A 81 12.31 6.40 -3.99
C PRO A 81 11.34 7.55 -4.17
N ARG A 82 11.31 8.16 -5.36
CA ARG A 82 10.36 9.23 -5.62
C ARG A 82 8.92 8.73 -5.60
N PHE A 83 8.71 7.48 -6.03
CA PHE A 83 7.37 6.90 -5.94
C PHE A 83 6.90 6.85 -4.49
N THR A 84 7.73 6.36 -3.60
CA THR A 84 7.37 6.23 -2.18
C THR A 84 7.06 7.59 -1.57
N SER A 85 7.88 8.59 -1.86
CA SER A 85 7.65 9.94 -1.33
C SER A 85 6.37 10.55 -1.87
N GLN A 86 6.13 10.40 -3.16
CA GLN A 86 4.93 10.95 -3.79
C GLN A 86 3.68 10.22 -3.31
N PHE A 87 3.77 8.92 -3.18
CA PHE A 87 2.65 8.14 -2.68
C PHE A 87 2.31 8.54 -1.25
N TRP A 88 3.32 8.72 -0.42
CA TRP A 88 3.13 9.12 0.97
C TRP A 88 2.41 10.46 1.06
N ALA A 89 2.82 11.41 0.23
CA ALA A 89 2.17 12.71 0.20
C ALA A 89 0.70 12.59 -0.22
N LYS A 90 0.42 11.79 -1.24
CA LYS A 90 -0.96 11.60 -1.70
C LYS A 90 -1.79 10.86 -0.65
N LEU A 91 -1.18 9.92 0.04
CA LEU A 91 -1.86 9.19 1.10
C LEU A 91 -2.30 10.13 2.21
N GLN A 92 -1.42 11.02 2.63
CA GLN A 92 -1.77 11.99 3.66
C GLN A 92 -2.89 12.90 3.20
N GLY A 93 -2.88 13.32 1.94
CA GLY A 93 -3.97 14.10 1.38
C GLY A 93 -5.28 13.33 1.39
N ALA A 94 -5.23 12.05 1.06
CA ALA A 94 -6.44 11.22 1.03
C ALA A 94 -7.00 10.97 2.44
N LEU A 95 -6.16 11.10 3.45
CA LEU A 95 -6.61 10.97 4.84
C LEU A 95 -7.27 12.25 5.38
N GLY A 96 -7.25 13.30 4.60
CA GLY A 96 -7.93 14.54 4.99
C GLY A 96 -7.17 15.39 5.97
N THR A 97 -5.88 15.19 6.06
CA THR A 97 -5.06 15.98 6.98
C THR A 97 -4.40 17.15 6.29
#